data_9fc6d1d00e9a115c41e09e02a66a5bf9
#
_entry.id   9fc6d1d00e9a115c41e09e02a66a5bf9
#
_cell.length_a   1.000
_cell.length_b   1.000
_cell.length_c   1.000
_cell.angle_alpha   90.00
_cell.angle_beta   90.00
_cell.angle_gamma   90.00
#
_symmetry.space_group_name_H-M   'P 1'
#
loop_
_entity.id
_entity.type
_entity.pdbx_description
1 polymer ?
#
loop_
_entity_poly.entity_id
_entity_poly.type
_entity_poly.pdbx_seq_one_letter_code
_entity_poly.pdbx_strand_id
1 'polypeptide(L)'
;MMNEATTSTPKPTPAPTPAQAPQPALFRPPQISWRWLPVFRRNLLVWRKLAVPSLVGNIAEPLITLVAFGYGLGMLIGQVQLNGSAVPYILFLASGSICMSAMNAASFEALYSAFSRMNVQRTWDGIMNAPVRLDDVVFAEMLWAAYKSLFTSAVILAVMLALGISHSPMLLLALPLLGLVGIVFASIALIFNALAKGYDFFTYYFSLFLTPTMFLSGVFFPRDQLPGVMRVISDWLPLTAAVELIRPLFLDQWPAQGLRHLAVLVAYGVAAFWIALALTRRRFRN
;
A
#
# COMPACT_ATOMS: atom_id res chain seq x y z
N MET A 1 -6.73 -80.71 38.31
CA MET A 1 -5.70 -79.60 38.18
C MET A 1 -5.58 -79.27 36.73
N MET A 2 -6.34 -78.31 36.28
CA MET A 2 -6.28 -77.78 34.88
C MET A 2 -5.45 -76.53 34.90
N ASN A 3 -4.40 -76.50 34.07
CA ASN A 3 -3.41 -75.44 33.95
C ASN A 3 -3.93 -74.47 32.86
N GLU A 4 -4.40 -73.27 33.26
CA GLU A 4 -4.78 -72.21 32.34
C GLU A 4 -3.51 -71.52 31.80
N ALA A 5 -3.23 -71.78 30.51
CA ALA A 5 -2.20 -71.07 29.77
C ALA A 5 -2.72 -69.66 29.36
N THR A 6 -2.30 -68.65 30.07
CA THR A 6 -2.53 -67.22 29.71
C THR A 6 -1.76 -66.86 28.43
N THR A 7 -2.44 -66.80 27.32
CA THR A 7 -1.91 -66.25 26.05
C THR A 7 -1.90 -64.74 26.12
N SER A 8 -0.71 -64.14 26.35
CA SER A 8 -0.49 -62.71 26.25
C SER A 8 -0.45 -62.27 24.82
N THR A 9 -1.50 -61.57 24.38
CA THR A 9 -1.52 -60.87 23.07
C THR A 9 -0.46 -59.78 23.03
N PRO A 10 0.41 -59.72 22.01
CA PRO A 10 1.40 -58.65 21.89
C PRO A 10 0.73 -57.29 21.68
N LYS A 11 1.13 -56.30 22.48
CA LYS A 11 0.68 -54.93 22.40
C LYS A 11 1.06 -54.35 21.01
N PRO A 12 0.13 -53.73 20.25
CA PRO A 12 0.45 -53.20 18.93
C PRO A 12 1.51 -52.10 19.05
N THR A 13 2.58 -52.24 18.29
CA THR A 13 3.66 -51.24 18.14
C THR A 13 3.06 -49.93 17.59
N PRO A 14 3.26 -48.77 18.24
CA PRO A 14 2.76 -47.50 17.72
C PRO A 14 3.34 -47.25 16.32
N ALA A 15 2.47 -46.93 15.36
CA ALA A 15 2.86 -46.58 14.01
C ALA A 15 3.85 -45.41 14.05
N PRO A 16 4.89 -45.42 13.22
CA PRO A 16 5.87 -44.33 13.17
C PRO A 16 5.14 -43.02 12.86
N THR A 17 5.29 -42.05 13.74
CA THR A 17 4.78 -40.68 13.53
C THR A 17 5.31 -40.19 12.20
N PRO A 18 4.45 -39.76 11.24
CA PRO A 18 4.93 -39.27 9.96
C PRO A 18 5.92 -38.13 10.22
N ALA A 19 7.13 -38.27 9.67
CA ALA A 19 8.18 -37.26 9.76
C ALA A 19 7.59 -35.93 9.27
N GLN A 20 7.49 -34.96 10.15
CA GLN A 20 7.03 -33.61 9.80
C GLN A 20 7.96 -33.10 8.70
N ALA A 21 7.40 -32.85 7.51
CA ALA A 21 8.12 -32.26 6.41
C ALA A 21 8.81 -30.95 6.91
N PRO A 22 10.07 -30.70 6.52
CA PRO A 22 10.81 -29.54 7.02
C PRO A 22 10.00 -28.28 6.76
N GLN A 23 9.65 -27.57 7.84
CA GLN A 23 8.82 -26.37 7.77
C GLN A 23 9.58 -25.31 6.97
N PRO A 24 9.01 -24.76 5.89
CA PRO A 24 9.71 -23.79 5.09
C PRO A 24 10.07 -22.56 5.92
N ALA A 25 11.34 -22.10 5.81
CA ALA A 25 11.82 -20.92 6.52
C ALA A 25 10.91 -19.70 6.26
N LEU A 26 10.55 -18.97 7.31
CA LEU A 26 9.63 -17.82 7.23
C LEU A 26 10.12 -16.75 6.25
N PHE A 27 11.44 -16.49 6.26
CA PHE A 27 12.10 -15.46 5.44
C PHE A 27 12.64 -15.98 4.10
N ARG A 28 12.18 -17.15 3.63
CA ARG A 28 12.56 -17.58 2.27
C ARG A 28 12.15 -16.55 1.22
N PRO A 29 12.89 -16.44 0.11
CA PRO A 29 12.52 -15.54 -0.98
C PRO A 29 11.10 -15.80 -1.48
N PRO A 30 10.39 -14.77 -1.94
CA PRO A 30 9.06 -14.90 -2.51
C PRO A 30 9.04 -15.90 -3.67
N GLN A 31 8.11 -16.86 -3.64
CA GLN A 31 7.91 -17.82 -4.72
C GLN A 31 6.63 -17.44 -5.48
N ILE A 32 6.75 -16.41 -6.32
CA ILE A 32 5.63 -15.89 -7.11
C ILE A 32 5.54 -16.68 -8.42
N SER A 33 4.36 -17.18 -8.75
CA SER A 33 4.02 -17.87 -9.97
C SER A 33 2.94 -17.12 -10.74
N TRP A 34 2.70 -17.42 -12.01
CA TRP A 34 1.62 -16.79 -12.79
C TRP A 34 0.21 -16.98 -12.22
N ARG A 35 0.06 -17.78 -11.16
CA ARG A 35 -1.21 -18.08 -10.50
C ARG A 35 -1.76 -16.91 -9.67
N TRP A 36 -1.00 -15.83 -9.47
CA TRP A 36 -1.51 -14.58 -8.92
C TRP A 36 -2.52 -13.89 -9.84
N LEU A 37 -2.41 -14.10 -11.16
CA LEU A 37 -3.26 -13.42 -12.16
C LEU A 37 -4.76 -13.75 -12.02
N PRO A 38 -5.20 -15.01 -11.87
CA PRO A 38 -6.60 -15.32 -11.57
C PRO A 38 -7.13 -14.65 -10.30
N VAL A 39 -6.32 -14.53 -9.25
CA VAL A 39 -6.70 -13.86 -8.00
C VAL A 39 -6.92 -12.36 -8.25
N PHE A 40 -5.99 -11.71 -8.93
CA PHE A 40 -6.11 -10.31 -9.34
C PHE A 40 -7.35 -10.08 -10.21
N ARG A 41 -7.56 -10.92 -11.23
CA ARG A 41 -8.73 -10.84 -12.14
C ARG A 41 -10.05 -10.99 -11.38
N ARG A 42 -10.11 -11.88 -10.40
CA ARG A 42 -11.28 -12.02 -9.53
C ARG A 42 -11.58 -10.72 -8.79
N ASN A 43 -10.58 -10.09 -8.16
CA ASN A 43 -10.74 -8.84 -7.45
C ASN A 43 -11.22 -7.73 -8.39
N LEU A 44 -10.67 -7.64 -9.59
CA LEU A 44 -11.08 -6.70 -10.65
C LEU A 44 -12.55 -6.90 -11.06
N LEU A 45 -12.99 -8.14 -11.30
CA LEU A 45 -14.37 -8.45 -11.70
C LEU A 45 -15.38 -8.12 -10.61
N VAL A 46 -15.04 -8.35 -9.35
CA VAL A 46 -15.89 -7.99 -8.20
C VAL A 46 -15.99 -6.47 -8.08
N TRP A 47 -14.84 -5.78 -8.14
CA TRP A 47 -14.79 -4.33 -8.00
C TRP A 47 -15.51 -3.60 -9.15
N ARG A 48 -15.45 -4.10 -10.38
CA ARG A 48 -16.11 -3.49 -11.55
C ARG A 48 -17.59 -3.20 -11.30
N LYS A 49 -18.28 -4.02 -10.50
CA LYS A 49 -19.69 -3.81 -10.13
C LYS A 49 -19.89 -2.65 -9.17
N LEU A 50 -18.87 -2.27 -8.41
CA LEU A 50 -18.88 -1.23 -7.38
C LEU A 50 -17.93 -0.07 -7.74
N ALA A 51 -17.44 -0.01 -8.99
CA ALA A 51 -16.43 0.94 -9.41
C ALA A 51 -16.88 2.41 -9.22
N VAL A 52 -18.10 2.73 -9.65
CA VAL A 52 -18.63 4.11 -9.58
C VAL A 52 -18.77 4.60 -8.14
N PRO A 53 -19.45 3.91 -7.21
CA PRO A 53 -19.49 4.32 -5.80
C PRO A 53 -18.11 4.42 -5.15
N SER A 54 -17.23 3.47 -5.45
CA SER A 54 -15.87 3.46 -4.92
C SER A 54 -15.04 4.65 -5.40
N LEU A 55 -15.21 5.06 -6.66
CA LEU A 55 -14.52 6.22 -7.22
C LEU A 55 -14.99 7.52 -6.58
N VAL A 56 -16.30 7.72 -6.49
CA VAL A 56 -16.87 8.94 -5.88
C VAL A 56 -16.34 9.11 -4.47
N GLY A 57 -16.33 8.04 -3.65
CA GLY A 57 -15.80 8.10 -2.28
C GLY A 57 -14.30 8.43 -2.22
N ASN A 58 -13.49 7.85 -3.10
CA ASN A 58 -12.03 8.05 -3.09
C ASN A 58 -11.59 9.40 -3.68
N ILE A 59 -12.40 10.01 -4.55
CA ILE A 59 -12.08 11.28 -5.20
C ILE A 59 -12.59 12.47 -4.39
N ALA A 60 -13.67 12.29 -3.65
CA ALA A 60 -14.30 13.36 -2.89
C ALA A 60 -13.34 14.03 -1.88
N GLU A 61 -12.60 13.24 -1.10
CA GLU A 61 -11.65 13.75 -0.10
C GLU A 61 -10.55 14.62 -0.72
N PRO A 62 -9.79 14.17 -1.77
CA PRO A 62 -8.77 15.01 -2.41
C PRO A 62 -9.34 16.26 -3.07
N LEU A 63 -10.54 16.19 -3.67
CA LEU A 63 -11.16 17.36 -4.26
C LEU A 63 -11.61 18.38 -3.20
N ILE A 64 -12.22 17.92 -2.12
CA ILE A 64 -12.59 18.79 -1.00
C ILE A 64 -11.34 19.44 -0.42
N THR A 65 -10.28 18.69 -0.20
CA THR A 65 -8.99 19.19 0.27
C THR A 65 -8.43 20.25 -0.69
N LEU A 66 -8.45 19.98 -1.98
CA LEU A 66 -7.94 20.91 -3.00
C LEU A 66 -8.78 22.20 -3.06
N VAL A 67 -10.11 22.08 -2.98
CA VAL A 67 -11.00 23.25 -2.98
C VAL A 67 -10.86 24.04 -1.67
N ALA A 68 -10.97 23.36 -0.52
CA ALA A 68 -10.94 24.04 0.79
C ALA A 68 -9.58 24.67 1.08
N PHE A 69 -8.50 23.93 0.90
CA PHE A 69 -7.15 24.46 1.18
C PHE A 69 -6.54 25.16 -0.04
N GLY A 70 -6.73 24.66 -1.26
CA GLY A 70 -6.16 25.25 -2.46
C GLY A 70 -6.71 26.64 -2.77
N TYR A 71 -8.03 26.80 -2.71
CA TYR A 71 -8.65 28.13 -2.88
C TYR A 71 -8.78 28.89 -1.56
N GLY A 72 -9.21 28.24 -0.46
CA GLY A 72 -9.40 28.90 0.82
C GLY A 72 -8.10 29.45 1.40
N LEU A 73 -7.14 28.60 1.70
CA LEU A 73 -5.81 29.04 2.17
C LEU A 73 -4.98 29.65 1.05
N GLY A 74 -5.18 29.23 -0.19
CA GLY A 74 -4.47 29.76 -1.35
C GLY A 74 -4.67 31.27 -1.53
N MET A 75 -5.85 31.81 -1.21
CA MET A 75 -6.10 33.27 -1.19
C MET A 75 -5.29 34.01 -0.13
N LEU A 76 -5.00 33.37 1.00
CA LEU A 76 -4.22 33.95 2.10
C LEU A 76 -2.72 33.83 1.87
N ILE A 77 -2.27 32.67 1.38
CA ILE A 77 -0.85 32.36 1.20
C ILE A 77 -0.33 32.89 -0.15
N GLY A 78 -1.16 32.86 -1.19
CA GLY A 78 -0.82 33.24 -2.55
C GLY A 78 0.20 32.30 -3.19
N GLN A 79 1.48 32.50 -2.90
CA GLN A 79 2.59 31.74 -3.46
C GLN A 79 3.49 31.18 -2.36
N VAL A 80 4.08 30.03 -2.65
CA VAL A 80 5.04 29.36 -1.77
C VAL A 80 6.41 29.35 -2.45
N GLN A 81 7.46 29.66 -1.72
CA GLN A 81 8.84 29.54 -2.20
C GLN A 81 9.26 28.08 -2.21
N LEU A 82 9.62 27.58 -3.38
CA LEU A 82 10.12 26.22 -3.58
C LEU A 82 11.40 26.28 -4.41
N ASN A 83 12.53 25.89 -3.83
CA ASN A 83 13.84 25.89 -4.50
C ASN A 83 14.18 27.22 -5.20
N GLY A 84 13.80 28.36 -4.59
CA GLY A 84 14.03 29.69 -5.15
C GLY A 84 13.03 30.17 -6.20
N SER A 85 12.01 29.38 -6.50
CA SER A 85 10.91 29.73 -7.40
C SER A 85 9.61 29.94 -6.63
N ALA A 86 8.84 30.96 -7.00
CA ALA A 86 7.52 31.23 -6.45
C ALA A 86 6.48 30.35 -7.17
N VAL A 87 5.83 29.46 -6.46
CA VAL A 87 4.84 28.50 -6.99
C VAL A 87 3.47 28.84 -6.40
N PRO A 88 2.38 28.89 -7.20
CA PRO A 88 1.04 29.04 -6.67
C PRO A 88 0.72 27.94 -5.65
N TYR A 89 0.14 28.32 -4.49
CA TYR A 89 -0.15 27.35 -3.42
C TYR A 89 -1.04 26.19 -3.88
N ILE A 90 -2.01 26.47 -4.76
CA ILE A 90 -2.89 25.43 -5.29
C ILE A 90 -2.12 24.34 -6.07
N LEU A 91 -1.10 24.71 -6.85
CA LEU A 91 -0.26 23.77 -7.59
C LEU A 91 0.64 22.96 -6.65
N PHE A 92 1.18 23.63 -5.63
CA PHE A 92 1.95 23.00 -4.57
C PHE A 92 1.12 21.96 -3.83
N LEU A 93 -0.09 22.30 -3.42
CA LEU A 93 -1.02 21.44 -2.72
C LEU A 93 -1.51 20.27 -3.61
N ALA A 94 -1.84 20.54 -4.88
CA ALA A 94 -2.32 19.53 -5.82
C ALA A 94 -1.30 18.41 -6.02
N SER A 95 -0.03 18.77 -6.21
CA SER A 95 1.07 17.81 -6.38
C SER A 95 1.31 16.93 -5.15
N GLY A 96 1.12 17.47 -3.94
CA GLY A 96 1.23 16.71 -2.69
C GLY A 96 -0.01 15.85 -2.42
N SER A 97 -1.22 16.41 -2.66
CA SER A 97 -2.47 15.73 -2.37
C SER A 97 -2.72 14.51 -3.24
N ILE A 98 -2.23 14.48 -4.48
CA ILE A 98 -2.33 13.29 -5.33
C ILE A 98 -1.46 12.14 -4.79
N CYS A 99 -0.27 12.44 -4.25
CA CYS A 99 0.58 11.45 -3.59
C CYS A 99 -0.07 10.90 -2.32
N MET A 100 -0.66 11.78 -1.52
CA MET A 100 -1.41 11.44 -0.31
C MET A 100 -2.63 10.56 -0.65
N SER A 101 -3.37 10.89 -1.71
CA SER A 101 -4.50 10.11 -2.17
C SER A 101 -4.09 8.71 -2.64
N ALA A 102 -2.96 8.59 -3.36
CA ALA A 102 -2.40 7.29 -3.74
C ALA A 102 -2.05 6.44 -2.51
N MET A 103 -1.41 7.03 -1.51
CA MET A 103 -1.10 6.42 -0.23
C MET A 103 -2.36 5.91 0.47
N ASN A 104 -3.37 6.79 0.63
CA ASN A 104 -4.62 6.46 1.30
C ASN A 104 -5.36 5.32 0.58
N ALA A 105 -5.57 5.43 -0.74
CA ALA A 105 -6.30 4.44 -1.51
C ALA A 105 -5.66 3.05 -1.45
N ALA A 106 -4.32 2.95 -1.57
CA ALA A 106 -3.59 1.71 -1.43
C ALA A 106 -3.70 1.12 -0.02
N SER A 107 -3.56 1.97 1.00
CA SER A 107 -3.62 1.57 2.41
C SER A 107 -5.00 1.07 2.81
N PHE A 108 -6.06 1.78 2.43
CA PHE A 108 -7.44 1.35 2.70
C PHE A 108 -7.76 0.01 2.07
N GLU A 109 -7.37 -0.20 0.81
CA GLU A 109 -7.62 -1.47 0.13
C GLU A 109 -6.86 -2.62 0.79
N ALA A 110 -5.57 -2.44 1.07
CA ALA A 110 -4.73 -3.47 1.67
C ALA A 110 -5.08 -3.77 3.13
N LEU A 111 -5.62 -2.80 3.88
CA LEU A 111 -6.07 -3.03 5.26
C LEU A 111 -7.49 -3.59 5.31
N TYR A 112 -8.49 -2.82 4.88
CA TYR A 112 -9.89 -3.19 5.09
C TYR A 112 -10.36 -4.28 4.14
N SER A 113 -10.14 -4.12 2.84
CA SER A 113 -10.66 -5.05 1.85
C SER A 113 -9.89 -6.37 1.86
N ALA A 114 -8.56 -6.35 1.91
CA ALA A 114 -7.77 -7.57 1.95
C ALA A 114 -7.97 -8.32 3.29
N PHE A 115 -8.07 -7.60 4.42
CA PHE A 115 -8.37 -8.22 5.71
C PHE A 115 -9.76 -8.87 5.74
N SER A 116 -10.77 -8.21 5.16
CA SER A 116 -12.10 -8.80 5.01
C SER A 116 -12.04 -10.10 4.21
N ARG A 117 -11.33 -10.11 3.08
CA ARG A 117 -11.14 -11.31 2.25
C ARG A 117 -10.38 -12.42 2.98
N MET A 118 -9.39 -12.06 3.80
CA MET A 118 -8.58 -13.00 4.56
C MET A 118 -9.34 -13.61 5.76
N ASN A 119 -9.93 -12.75 6.60
CA ASN A 119 -10.47 -13.17 7.91
C ASN A 119 -11.99 -13.37 7.94
N VAL A 120 -12.74 -12.44 7.33
CA VAL A 120 -14.21 -12.44 7.44
C VAL A 120 -14.83 -13.36 6.40
N GLN A 121 -14.46 -13.16 5.14
CA GLN A 121 -14.98 -13.94 4.02
C GLN A 121 -14.25 -15.27 3.84
N ARG A 122 -13.08 -15.44 4.47
CA ARG A 122 -12.18 -16.60 4.29
C ARG A 122 -11.92 -16.96 2.82
N THR A 123 -11.91 -15.95 1.98
CA THR A 123 -11.72 -16.11 0.52
C THR A 123 -10.33 -16.67 0.21
N TRP A 124 -9.32 -16.30 1.00
CA TRP A 124 -7.95 -16.79 0.81
C TRP A 124 -7.87 -18.29 1.04
N ASP A 125 -8.55 -18.81 2.07
CA ASP A 125 -8.60 -20.25 2.33
C ASP A 125 -9.24 -21.00 1.14
N GLY A 126 -10.34 -20.45 0.60
CA GLY A 126 -11.00 -21.00 -0.58
C GLY A 126 -10.10 -21.00 -1.82
N ILE A 127 -9.30 -19.94 -2.05
CA ILE A 127 -8.35 -19.85 -3.17
C ILE A 127 -7.21 -20.85 -3.00
N MET A 128 -6.71 -21.06 -1.78
CA MET A 128 -5.61 -21.98 -1.49
C MET A 128 -6.03 -23.46 -1.56
N ASN A 129 -7.33 -23.79 -1.64
CA ASN A 129 -7.80 -25.12 -1.98
C ASN A 129 -7.51 -25.50 -3.46
N ALA A 130 -7.29 -24.49 -4.32
CA ALA A 130 -6.72 -24.68 -5.65
C ALA A 130 -5.17 -24.66 -5.56
N PRO A 131 -4.44 -25.08 -6.62
CA PRO A 131 -2.97 -25.09 -6.60
C PRO A 131 -2.36 -23.67 -6.67
N VAL A 132 -2.84 -22.75 -5.82
CA VAL A 132 -2.36 -21.36 -5.66
C VAL A 132 -1.63 -21.26 -4.33
N ARG A 133 -0.44 -20.65 -4.34
CA ARG A 133 0.35 -20.49 -3.12
C ARG A 133 -0.07 -19.22 -2.35
N LEU A 134 0.13 -19.22 -1.05
CA LEU A 134 -0.08 -18.02 -0.23
C LEU A 134 0.70 -16.80 -0.76
N ASP A 135 1.92 -17.03 -1.26
CA ASP A 135 2.76 -15.98 -1.85
C ASP A 135 2.09 -15.32 -3.06
N ASP A 136 1.43 -16.11 -3.92
CA ASP A 136 0.68 -15.61 -5.08
C ASP A 136 -0.54 -14.79 -4.65
N VAL A 137 -1.21 -15.21 -3.57
CA VAL A 137 -2.38 -14.49 -3.03
C VAL A 137 -1.95 -13.12 -2.48
N VAL A 138 -0.92 -13.08 -1.63
CA VAL A 138 -0.41 -11.82 -1.04
C VAL A 138 0.09 -10.87 -2.12
N PHE A 139 0.80 -11.39 -3.13
CA PHE A 139 1.27 -10.60 -4.25
C PHE A 139 0.10 -10.02 -5.09
N ALA A 140 -0.93 -10.83 -5.34
CA ALA A 140 -2.14 -10.38 -6.04
C ALA A 140 -2.88 -9.28 -5.28
N GLU A 141 -2.96 -9.39 -3.94
CA GLU A 141 -3.59 -8.38 -3.09
C GLU A 141 -2.79 -7.07 -3.08
N MET A 142 -1.46 -7.13 -3.02
CA MET A 142 -0.60 -5.96 -3.15
C MET A 142 -0.80 -5.26 -4.51
N LEU A 143 -0.74 -6.03 -5.61
CA LEU A 143 -0.95 -5.47 -6.95
C LEU A 143 -2.36 -4.92 -7.13
N TRP A 144 -3.36 -5.56 -6.54
CA TRP A 144 -4.74 -5.09 -6.57
C TRP A 144 -4.90 -3.75 -5.86
N ALA A 145 -4.33 -3.60 -4.68
CA ALA A 145 -4.36 -2.35 -3.93
C ALA A 145 -3.61 -1.23 -4.68
N ALA A 146 -2.44 -1.54 -5.27
CA ALA A 146 -1.69 -0.62 -6.10
C ALA A 146 -2.45 -0.21 -7.37
N TYR A 147 -3.11 -1.15 -8.05
CA TYR A 147 -3.94 -0.86 -9.22
C TYR A 147 -5.10 0.08 -8.88
N LYS A 148 -5.78 -0.16 -7.77
CA LYS A 148 -6.87 0.69 -7.30
C LYS A 148 -6.39 2.11 -6.97
N SER A 149 -5.25 2.21 -6.31
CA SER A 149 -4.56 3.48 -6.03
C SER A 149 -4.21 4.22 -7.32
N LEU A 150 -3.59 3.54 -8.27
CA LEU A 150 -3.24 4.10 -9.58
C LEU A 150 -4.48 4.60 -10.33
N PHE A 151 -5.54 3.80 -10.35
CA PHE A 151 -6.79 4.16 -11.01
C PHE A 151 -7.44 5.41 -10.38
N THR A 152 -7.52 5.47 -9.05
CA THR A 152 -7.99 6.64 -8.31
C THR A 152 -7.14 7.87 -8.61
N SER A 153 -5.82 7.73 -8.57
CA SER A 153 -4.88 8.82 -8.86
C SER A 153 -5.00 9.31 -10.31
N ALA A 154 -5.20 8.40 -11.26
CA ALA A 154 -5.39 8.76 -12.67
C ALA A 154 -6.66 9.61 -12.87
N VAL A 155 -7.75 9.27 -12.18
CA VAL A 155 -9.00 10.06 -12.25
C VAL A 155 -8.80 11.42 -11.58
N ILE A 156 -8.15 11.49 -10.42
CA ILE A 156 -7.83 12.76 -9.75
C ILE A 156 -6.95 13.64 -10.65
N LEU A 157 -5.94 13.05 -11.28
CA LEU A 157 -5.07 13.76 -12.22
C LEU A 157 -5.87 14.31 -13.41
N ALA A 158 -6.78 13.52 -13.97
CA ALA A 158 -7.66 13.97 -15.06
C ALA A 158 -8.55 15.14 -14.63
N VAL A 159 -9.08 15.12 -13.40
CA VAL A 159 -9.84 16.26 -12.84
C VAL A 159 -8.96 17.49 -12.66
N MET A 160 -7.73 17.33 -12.14
CA MET A 160 -6.79 18.45 -11.98
C MET A 160 -6.41 19.08 -13.32
N LEU A 161 -6.23 18.26 -14.38
CA LEU A 161 -6.01 18.74 -15.75
C LEU A 161 -7.24 19.50 -16.28
N ALA A 162 -8.45 18.96 -16.06
CA ALA A 162 -9.70 19.61 -16.50
C ALA A 162 -9.93 20.95 -15.78
N LEU A 163 -9.49 21.09 -14.54
CA LEU A 163 -9.53 22.33 -13.76
C LEU A 163 -8.42 23.32 -14.15
N GLY A 164 -7.50 22.94 -15.06
CA GLY A 164 -6.42 23.80 -15.49
C GLY A 164 -5.33 24.06 -14.43
N ILE A 165 -5.19 23.18 -13.43
CA ILE A 165 -4.22 23.35 -12.34
C ILE A 165 -2.79 23.22 -12.86
N SER A 166 -2.56 22.29 -13.81
CA SER A 166 -1.28 22.14 -14.51
C SER A 166 -1.55 21.61 -15.93
N HIS A 167 -0.73 22.02 -16.89
CA HIS A 167 -0.81 21.57 -18.30
C HIS A 167 0.50 20.88 -18.73
N SER A 168 1.36 20.50 -17.78
CA SER A 168 2.64 19.86 -18.09
C SER A 168 2.43 18.49 -18.75
N PRO A 169 3.05 18.23 -19.91
CA PRO A 169 3.04 16.90 -20.53
C PRO A 169 3.77 15.85 -19.69
N MET A 170 4.66 16.28 -18.77
CA MET A 170 5.37 15.39 -17.86
C MET A 170 4.45 14.72 -16.83
N LEU A 171 3.22 15.18 -16.68
CA LEU A 171 2.23 14.55 -15.78
C LEU A 171 1.90 13.11 -16.16
N LEU A 172 2.10 12.70 -17.42
CA LEU A 172 1.97 11.30 -17.81
C LEU A 172 3.00 10.40 -17.10
N LEU A 173 4.19 10.93 -16.79
CA LEU A 173 5.20 10.22 -16.02
C LEU A 173 4.82 10.08 -14.53
N ALA A 174 3.92 10.91 -14.03
CA ALA A 174 3.42 10.77 -12.67
C ALA A 174 2.62 9.47 -12.47
N LEU A 175 1.94 8.95 -13.50
CA LEU A 175 1.13 7.75 -13.38
C LEU A 175 1.94 6.50 -12.97
N PRO A 176 3.04 6.11 -13.64
CA PRO A 176 3.83 4.97 -13.19
C PRO A 176 4.45 5.20 -11.80
N LEU A 177 4.82 6.44 -11.46
CA LEU A 177 5.32 6.78 -10.12
C LEU A 177 4.22 6.63 -9.04
N LEU A 178 3.00 7.08 -9.32
CA LEU A 178 1.84 6.89 -8.43
C LEU A 178 1.49 5.41 -8.26
N GLY A 179 1.65 4.61 -9.32
CA GLY A 179 1.55 3.16 -9.23
C GLY A 179 2.60 2.55 -8.27
N LEU A 180 3.83 3.03 -8.33
CA LEU A 180 4.90 2.63 -7.40
C LEU A 180 4.58 3.05 -5.96
N VAL A 181 4.07 4.27 -5.74
CA VAL A 181 3.58 4.72 -4.42
C VAL A 181 2.50 3.76 -3.91
N GLY A 182 1.56 3.36 -4.77
CA GLY A 182 0.54 2.37 -4.44
C GLY A 182 1.14 1.03 -4.00
N ILE A 183 2.17 0.52 -4.70
CA ILE A 183 2.88 -0.72 -4.32
C ILE A 183 3.53 -0.59 -2.95
N VAL A 184 4.22 0.52 -2.70
CA VAL A 184 4.91 0.78 -1.42
C VAL A 184 3.92 0.78 -0.25
N PHE A 185 2.86 1.58 -0.34
CA PHE A 185 1.92 1.73 0.77
C PHE A 185 1.00 0.50 0.91
N ALA A 186 0.66 -0.20 -0.17
CA ALA A 186 -0.01 -1.50 -0.09
C ALA A 186 0.86 -2.52 0.65
N SER A 187 2.15 -2.56 0.35
CA SER A 187 3.09 -3.49 1.00
C SER A 187 3.24 -3.19 2.49
N ILE A 188 3.37 -1.91 2.87
CA ILE A 188 3.43 -1.49 4.29
C ILE A 188 2.11 -1.83 5.00
N ALA A 189 0.98 -1.53 4.38
CA ALA A 189 -0.34 -1.83 4.94
C ALA A 189 -0.57 -3.34 5.14
N LEU A 190 -0.07 -4.19 4.24
CA LEU A 190 -0.12 -5.65 4.38
C LEU A 190 0.69 -6.18 5.57
N ILE A 191 1.74 -5.46 6.04
CA ILE A 191 2.43 -5.79 7.29
C ILE A 191 1.45 -5.70 8.47
N PHE A 192 0.74 -4.57 8.56
CA PHE A 192 -0.25 -4.34 9.62
C PHE A 192 -1.45 -5.28 9.49
N ASN A 193 -1.87 -5.59 8.25
CA ASN A 193 -2.89 -6.60 7.98
C ASN A 193 -2.50 -7.97 8.54
N ALA A 194 -1.26 -8.41 8.31
CA ALA A 194 -0.76 -9.69 8.81
C ALA A 194 -0.69 -9.75 10.35
N LEU A 195 -0.48 -8.62 11.02
CA LEU A 195 -0.42 -8.52 12.49
C LEU A 195 -1.79 -8.33 13.14
N ALA A 196 -2.77 -7.79 12.42
CA ALA A 196 -4.07 -7.41 12.95
C ALA A 196 -4.89 -8.63 13.37
N LYS A 197 -5.50 -8.56 14.54
CA LYS A 197 -6.51 -9.52 15.02
C LYS A 197 -7.95 -9.07 14.70
N GLY A 198 -8.15 -7.77 14.49
CA GLY A 198 -9.43 -7.13 14.19
C GLY A 198 -9.23 -5.77 13.53
N TYR A 199 -10.33 -5.15 13.07
CA TYR A 199 -10.29 -3.85 12.41
C TYR A 199 -9.78 -2.72 13.28
N ASP A 200 -9.96 -2.79 14.60
CA ASP A 200 -9.54 -1.76 15.56
C ASP A 200 -8.01 -1.53 15.50
N PHE A 201 -7.25 -2.59 15.16
CA PHE A 201 -5.80 -2.50 15.02
C PHE A 201 -5.37 -1.51 13.93
N PHE A 202 -6.20 -1.28 12.93
CA PHE A 202 -5.87 -0.36 11.84
C PHE A 202 -5.85 1.11 12.25
N THR A 203 -6.53 1.45 13.36
CA THR A 203 -6.44 2.79 13.94
C THR A 203 -5.01 3.19 14.27
N TYR A 204 -4.20 2.24 14.74
CA TYR A 204 -2.77 2.50 15.00
C TYR A 204 -1.99 2.82 13.71
N TYR A 205 -2.29 2.12 12.61
CA TYR A 205 -1.65 2.42 11.33
C TYR A 205 -2.00 3.82 10.85
N PHE A 206 -3.27 4.21 10.90
CA PHE A 206 -3.70 5.55 10.47
C PHE A 206 -3.14 6.64 11.38
N SER A 207 -3.26 6.49 12.69
CA SER A 207 -2.88 7.55 13.64
C SER A 207 -1.37 7.68 13.83
N LEU A 208 -0.63 6.56 13.91
CA LEU A 208 0.79 6.58 14.25
C LEU A 208 1.71 6.55 13.04
N PHE A 209 1.24 6.10 11.88
CA PHE A 209 2.05 6.02 10.67
C PHE A 209 1.55 6.94 9.56
N LEU A 210 0.29 6.81 9.12
CA LEU A 210 -0.21 7.58 8.00
C LEU A 210 -0.30 9.08 8.30
N THR A 211 -0.92 9.45 9.42
CA THR A 211 -1.12 10.87 9.78
C THR A 211 0.21 11.62 9.93
N PRO A 212 1.20 11.14 10.69
CA PRO A 212 2.52 11.80 10.71
C PRO A 212 3.20 11.85 9.35
N THR A 213 3.12 10.76 8.58
CA THR A 213 3.69 10.70 7.23
C THR A 213 3.08 11.79 6.34
N MET A 214 1.76 11.97 6.39
CA MET A 214 1.04 12.97 5.59
C MET A 214 1.51 14.41 5.92
N PHE A 215 1.63 14.74 7.20
CA PHE A 215 2.04 16.08 7.60
C PHE A 215 3.52 16.36 7.42
N LEU A 216 4.39 15.38 7.64
CA LEU A 216 5.84 15.59 7.57
C LEU A 216 6.39 15.50 6.15
N SER A 217 5.65 14.94 5.18
CA SER A 217 6.18 14.72 3.83
C SER A 217 6.08 15.92 2.89
N GLY A 218 5.76 17.12 3.39
CA GLY A 218 5.70 18.32 2.57
C GLY A 218 4.49 18.39 1.65
N VAL A 219 3.38 17.74 2.01
CA VAL A 219 2.11 17.79 1.25
C VAL A 219 1.46 19.16 1.39
N PHE A 220 1.32 19.68 2.61
CA PHE A 220 0.57 20.88 2.93
C PHE A 220 1.43 22.15 3.03
N PHE A 221 2.70 22.00 3.38
CA PHE A 221 3.65 23.10 3.53
C PHE A 221 5.08 22.66 3.17
N PRO A 222 5.97 23.58 2.78
CA PRO A 222 7.35 23.25 2.43
C PRO A 222 8.09 22.63 3.60
N ARG A 223 8.89 21.60 3.33
CA ARG A 223 9.68 20.89 4.34
C ARG A 223 10.73 21.77 5.02
N ASP A 224 11.18 22.83 4.34
CA ASP A 224 12.16 23.76 4.86
C ASP A 224 11.65 24.54 6.09
N GLN A 225 10.33 24.60 6.26
CA GLN A 225 9.68 25.21 7.43
C GLN A 225 9.59 24.27 8.63
N LEU A 226 9.93 22.99 8.46
CA LEU A 226 9.92 22.03 9.56
C LEU A 226 11.10 22.26 10.52
N PRO A 227 10.90 22.09 11.85
CA PRO A 227 11.98 22.02 12.82
C PRO A 227 13.00 20.94 12.43
N GLY A 228 14.30 21.16 12.77
CA GLY A 228 15.39 20.31 12.29
C GLY A 228 15.19 18.80 12.50
N VAL A 229 14.71 18.39 13.67
CA VAL A 229 14.43 16.95 13.97
C VAL A 229 13.33 16.39 13.05
N MET A 230 12.25 17.15 12.82
CA MET A 230 11.14 16.72 11.95
C MET A 230 11.58 16.66 10.49
N ARG A 231 12.49 17.52 10.07
CA ARG A 231 13.06 17.51 8.72
C ARG A 231 13.87 16.24 8.48
N VAL A 232 14.69 15.81 9.43
CA VAL A 232 15.45 14.56 9.34
C VAL A 232 14.49 13.36 9.25
N ILE A 233 13.44 13.32 10.07
CA ILE A 233 12.43 12.26 9.99
C ILE A 233 11.76 12.28 8.61
N SER A 234 11.39 13.46 8.11
CA SER A 234 10.77 13.65 6.80
C SER A 234 11.60 13.03 5.66
N ASP A 235 12.93 13.16 5.71
CA ASP A 235 13.82 12.64 4.66
C ASP A 235 13.78 11.12 4.51
N TRP A 236 13.37 10.41 5.54
CA TRP A 236 13.23 8.95 5.54
C TRP A 236 11.82 8.46 5.19
N LEU A 237 10.84 9.35 5.08
CA LEU A 237 9.47 8.93 4.80
C LEU A 237 9.28 8.59 3.31
N PRO A 238 8.62 7.46 3.00
CA PRO A 238 8.39 7.08 1.60
C PRO A 238 7.48 8.07 0.86
N LEU A 239 6.53 8.73 1.55
CA LEU A 239 5.68 9.74 0.93
C LEU A 239 6.47 10.98 0.54
N THR A 240 7.50 11.34 1.30
CA THR A 240 8.42 12.44 0.95
C THR A 240 9.11 12.17 -0.38
N ALA A 241 9.65 10.96 -0.55
CA ALA A 241 10.28 10.56 -1.81
C ALA A 241 9.27 10.62 -2.98
N ALA A 242 8.02 10.24 -2.74
CA ALA A 242 6.96 10.34 -3.74
C ALA A 242 6.66 11.79 -4.13
N VAL A 243 6.51 12.68 -3.15
CA VAL A 243 6.23 14.10 -3.37
C VAL A 243 7.39 14.79 -4.11
N GLU A 244 8.62 14.50 -3.72
CA GLU A 244 9.83 15.05 -4.38
C GLU A 244 10.01 14.55 -5.82
N LEU A 245 9.48 13.36 -6.16
CA LEU A 245 9.46 12.87 -7.53
C LEU A 245 8.34 13.49 -8.37
N ILE A 246 7.15 13.63 -7.80
CA ILE A 246 5.94 13.96 -8.56
C ILE A 246 5.73 15.47 -8.66
N ARG A 247 6.07 16.25 -7.62
CA ARG A 247 5.88 17.72 -7.61
C ARG A 247 6.59 18.43 -8.75
N PRO A 248 7.87 18.16 -9.08
CA PRO A 248 8.53 18.80 -10.22
C PRO A 248 7.81 18.56 -11.55
N LEU A 249 7.18 17.40 -11.74
CA LEU A 249 6.44 17.09 -12.97
C LEU A 249 5.21 18.01 -13.17
N PHE A 250 4.61 18.49 -12.08
CA PHE A 250 3.54 19.49 -12.14
C PHE A 250 4.06 20.87 -12.58
N LEU A 251 5.35 21.13 -12.40
CA LEU A 251 6.05 22.37 -12.74
C LEU A 251 6.81 22.29 -14.07
N ASP A 252 6.60 21.24 -14.83
CA ASP A 252 7.34 20.94 -16.07
C ASP A 252 8.86 20.86 -15.87
N GLN A 253 9.29 20.31 -14.75
CA GLN A 253 10.67 20.18 -14.34
C GLN A 253 11.04 18.73 -14.04
N TRP A 254 12.31 18.37 -14.28
CA TRP A 254 12.84 17.07 -13.88
C TRP A 254 13.18 17.06 -12.39
N PRO A 255 12.88 15.96 -11.66
CA PRO A 255 13.27 15.82 -10.26
C PRO A 255 14.78 15.85 -10.11
N ALA A 256 15.33 16.80 -9.34
CA ALA A 256 16.76 17.00 -9.19
C ALA A 256 17.50 15.75 -8.63
N GLN A 257 16.84 14.99 -7.74
CA GLN A 257 17.36 13.74 -7.16
C GLN A 257 16.46 12.56 -7.50
N GLY A 258 15.91 12.52 -8.71
CA GLY A 258 14.90 11.54 -9.11
C GLY A 258 15.32 10.08 -8.88
N LEU A 259 16.55 9.73 -9.24
CA LEU A 259 17.06 8.37 -9.05
C LEU A 259 17.16 7.97 -7.57
N ARG A 260 17.58 8.88 -6.70
CA ARG A 260 17.65 8.64 -5.24
C ARG A 260 16.26 8.37 -4.67
N HIS A 261 15.29 9.23 -4.97
CA HIS A 261 13.93 9.08 -4.46
C HIS A 261 13.24 7.84 -5.03
N LEU A 262 13.49 7.52 -6.29
CA LEU A 262 13.01 6.27 -6.91
C LEU A 262 13.61 5.04 -6.20
N ALA A 263 14.93 5.04 -5.94
CA ALA A 263 15.59 3.96 -5.22
C ALA A 263 15.03 3.78 -3.80
N VAL A 264 14.75 4.88 -3.10
CA VAL A 264 14.12 4.85 -1.77
C VAL A 264 12.74 4.18 -1.85
N LEU A 265 11.87 4.59 -2.79
CA LEU A 265 10.55 3.96 -2.96
C LEU A 265 10.63 2.48 -3.28
N VAL A 266 11.52 2.09 -4.20
CA VAL A 266 11.73 0.68 -4.57
C VAL A 266 12.22 -0.12 -3.36
N ALA A 267 13.18 0.41 -2.61
CA ALA A 267 13.71 -0.25 -1.41
C ALA A 267 12.60 -0.45 -0.35
N TYR A 268 11.78 0.56 -0.10
CA TYR A 268 10.63 0.44 0.80
C TYR A 268 9.62 -0.61 0.31
N GLY A 269 9.28 -0.59 -0.99
CA GLY A 269 8.34 -1.54 -1.57
C GLY A 269 8.80 -2.98 -1.44
N VAL A 270 10.07 -3.25 -1.79
CA VAL A 270 10.66 -4.60 -1.71
C VAL A 270 10.77 -5.06 -0.26
N ALA A 271 11.32 -4.22 0.63
CA ALA A 271 11.49 -4.57 2.05
C ALA A 271 10.14 -4.80 2.74
N ALA A 272 9.18 -3.90 2.54
CA ALA A 272 7.85 -4.00 3.13
C ALA A 272 7.09 -5.23 2.62
N PHE A 273 7.16 -5.51 1.32
CA PHE A 273 6.52 -6.70 0.75
C PHE A 273 7.11 -8.00 1.32
N TRP A 274 8.45 -8.07 1.45
CA TRP A 274 9.09 -9.25 2.04
C TRP A 274 8.68 -9.46 3.49
N ILE A 275 8.67 -8.40 4.28
CA ILE A 275 8.22 -8.45 5.69
C ILE A 275 6.75 -8.86 5.77
N ALA A 276 5.88 -8.25 4.96
CA ALA A 276 4.46 -8.58 4.89
C ALA A 276 4.24 -10.07 4.58
N LEU A 277 4.97 -10.59 3.61
CA LEU A 277 4.89 -11.98 3.21
C LEU A 277 5.37 -12.93 4.32
N ALA A 278 6.49 -12.61 4.98
CA ALA A 278 7.01 -13.40 6.11
C ALA A 278 6.01 -13.45 7.29
N LEU A 279 5.40 -12.30 7.63
CA LEU A 279 4.41 -12.22 8.70
C LEU A 279 3.10 -12.93 8.33
N THR A 280 2.66 -12.83 7.08
CA THR A 280 1.47 -13.55 6.60
C THR A 280 1.70 -15.06 6.62
N ARG A 281 2.87 -15.54 6.17
CA ARG A 281 3.25 -16.96 6.29
C ARG A 281 3.25 -17.44 7.74
N ARG A 282 3.74 -16.62 8.69
CA ARG A 282 3.70 -16.92 10.12
C ARG A 282 2.27 -17.05 10.63
N ARG A 283 1.37 -16.13 10.21
CA ARG A 283 -0.04 -16.13 10.60
C ARG A 283 -0.79 -17.38 10.14
N PHE A 284 -0.56 -17.85 8.92
CA PHE A 284 -1.22 -19.03 8.36
C PHE A 284 -0.60 -20.35 8.81
N ARG A 285 0.49 -20.30 9.57
CA ARG A 285 1.12 -21.48 10.13
C ARG A 285 0.65 -21.77 11.58
N ASN A 286 0.24 -20.76 12.30
CA ASN A 286 -0.32 -20.86 13.65
C ASN A 286 -1.84 -20.99 13.59
#